data_f801cce9330c2fdab3f46f5d1deac701
#
_entry.id   f801cce9330c2fdab3f46f5d1deac701
#
_cell.length_a   1.000
_cell.length_b   1.000
_cell.length_c   1.000
_cell.angle_alpha   90.00
_cell.angle_beta   90.00
_cell.angle_gamma   90.00
#
_symmetry.space_group_name_H-M   'P 1'
#
loop_
_entity.id
_entity.type
_entity.pdbx_description
1 polymer ?
#
loop_
_entity_poly.entity_id
_entity_poly.type
_entity_poly.pdbx_seq_one_letter_code
_entity_poly.pdbx_strand_id
1 'polypeptide(L)'
;KSLGSIRELLRLGHVEDVFIILRTSFEGYIASRYIDEEYNTDILNDFIFIPQLIAARKIIYQNGKAVERGTQEIIEYIQRNPSDMKLGRDKRYFYDFYAFLCNYAHCNFSIINEFIDDGQFSCDKSDNIYMAKVMTLFVYIKLFESIVTVEGEDFLNSREEKECYKLVRESTKFIYDRLEEFSKYNCKTASDELNRHMRNMFKNMR
;
A
#
# COMPACT_ATOMS: atom_id res chain seq x y z
N LYS A 1 -5.14 -13.92 -2.07
CA LYS A 1 -6.21 -14.01 -1.05
C LYS A 1 -6.77 -12.63 -0.73
N SER A 2 -5.94 -11.63 -0.40
CA SER A 2 -6.37 -10.28 0.00
C SER A 2 -7.31 -9.60 -1.01
N LEU A 3 -7.04 -9.70 -2.32
CA LEU A 3 -7.93 -9.14 -3.34
C LEU A 3 -9.33 -9.76 -3.32
N GLY A 4 -9.43 -11.07 -3.05
CA GLY A 4 -10.72 -11.75 -2.87
C GLY A 4 -11.48 -11.22 -1.65
N SER A 5 -10.80 -11.02 -0.53
CA SER A 5 -11.40 -10.42 0.67
C SER A 5 -11.88 -9.00 0.42
N ILE A 6 -11.04 -8.17 -0.24
CA ILE A 6 -11.43 -6.80 -0.62
C ILE A 6 -12.70 -6.79 -1.49
N ARG A 7 -12.80 -7.69 -2.46
CA ARG A 7 -13.99 -7.78 -3.32
C ARG A 7 -15.27 -8.02 -2.50
N GLU A 8 -15.21 -8.91 -1.53
CA GLU A 8 -16.37 -9.20 -0.67
C GLU A 8 -16.70 -8.03 0.28
N LEU A 9 -15.68 -7.40 0.87
CA LEU A 9 -15.87 -6.21 1.71
C LEU A 9 -16.49 -5.06 0.91
N LEU A 10 -16.03 -4.81 -0.32
CA LEU A 10 -16.62 -3.81 -1.22
C LEU A 10 -18.08 -4.13 -1.58
N ARG A 11 -18.41 -5.41 -1.74
CA ARG A 11 -19.80 -5.85 -2.00
C ARG A 11 -20.70 -5.60 -0.80
N LEU A 12 -20.17 -5.73 0.41
CA LEU A 12 -20.89 -5.50 1.66
C LEU A 12 -20.92 -4.02 2.07
N GLY A 13 -20.08 -3.17 1.46
CA GLY A 13 -19.96 -1.75 1.79
C GLY A 13 -18.97 -1.43 2.91
N HIS A 14 -18.17 -2.40 3.39
CA HIS A 14 -17.16 -2.22 4.44
C HIS A 14 -15.88 -1.61 3.88
N VAL A 15 -15.93 -0.34 3.56
CA VAL A 15 -14.86 0.40 2.87
C VAL A 15 -13.65 0.61 3.76
N GLU A 16 -13.87 0.86 5.04
CA GLU A 16 -12.83 1.10 6.04
C GLU A 16 -11.92 -0.12 6.18
N ASP A 17 -12.49 -1.32 6.23
CA ASP A 17 -11.74 -2.58 6.26
C ASP A 17 -10.93 -2.80 4.98
N VAL A 18 -11.46 -2.34 3.85
CA VAL A 18 -10.71 -2.35 2.57
C VAL A 18 -9.46 -1.50 2.67
N PHE A 19 -9.54 -0.28 3.24
CA PHE A 19 -8.38 0.59 3.39
C PHE A 19 -7.31 -0.01 4.31
N ILE A 20 -7.69 -0.73 5.36
CA ILE A 20 -6.75 -1.45 6.23
C ILE A 20 -5.98 -2.52 5.45
N ILE A 21 -6.67 -3.31 4.62
CA ILE A 21 -6.03 -4.34 3.79
C ILE A 21 -5.16 -3.69 2.71
N LEU A 22 -5.62 -2.60 2.10
CA LEU A 22 -4.84 -1.85 1.10
C LEU A 22 -3.57 -1.27 1.68
N ARG A 23 -3.59 -0.78 2.92
CA ARG A 23 -2.38 -0.30 3.60
C ARG A 23 -1.31 -1.38 3.63
N THR A 24 -1.65 -2.58 4.11
CA THR A 24 -0.69 -3.69 4.18
C THR A 24 -0.17 -4.09 2.81
N SER A 25 -1.05 -4.12 1.80
CA SER A 25 -0.65 -4.44 0.43
C SER A 25 0.28 -3.37 -0.17
N PHE A 26 0.01 -2.11 0.14
CA PHE A 26 0.82 -0.98 -0.33
C PHE A 26 2.18 -0.91 0.37
N GLU A 27 2.24 -1.23 1.67
CA GLU A 27 3.53 -1.40 2.38
C GLU A 27 4.39 -2.47 1.71
N GLY A 28 3.79 -3.59 1.34
CA GLY A 28 4.48 -4.65 0.61
C GLY A 28 5.04 -4.15 -0.73
N TYR A 29 4.27 -3.37 -1.49
CA TYR A 29 4.72 -2.75 -2.73
C TYR A 29 5.91 -1.81 -2.50
N ILE A 30 5.82 -0.90 -1.52
CA ILE A 30 6.90 0.03 -1.19
C ILE A 30 8.16 -0.72 -0.80
N ALA A 31 8.05 -1.71 0.08
CA ALA A 31 9.18 -2.52 0.54
C ALA A 31 9.84 -3.29 -0.61
N SER A 32 9.05 -3.94 -1.47
CA SER A 32 9.57 -4.67 -2.63
C SER A 32 10.33 -3.75 -3.59
N ARG A 33 9.77 -2.59 -3.89
CA ARG A 33 10.41 -1.61 -4.76
C ARG A 33 11.69 -1.04 -4.15
N TYR A 34 11.70 -0.78 -2.84
CA TYR A 34 12.88 -0.29 -2.15
C TYR A 34 14.00 -1.34 -2.13
N ILE A 35 13.67 -2.60 -1.91
CA ILE A 35 14.62 -3.71 -1.97
C ILE A 35 15.22 -3.84 -3.37
N ASP A 36 14.42 -3.68 -4.42
CA ASP A 36 14.86 -3.74 -5.81
C ASP A 36 15.79 -2.57 -6.18
N GLU A 37 15.43 -1.34 -5.82
CA GLU A 37 16.20 -0.13 -6.12
C GLU A 37 17.53 -0.04 -5.33
N GLU A 38 17.56 -0.52 -4.09
CA GLU A 38 18.68 -0.39 -3.14
C GLU A 38 19.29 -1.76 -2.78
N TYR A 39 19.21 -2.72 -3.68
CA TYR A 39 19.56 -4.13 -3.43
C TYR A 39 20.95 -4.27 -2.80
N ASN A 40 20.98 -4.75 -1.56
CA ASN A 40 22.18 -5.21 -0.85
C ASN A 40 21.79 -6.17 0.28
N THR A 41 22.82 -6.85 0.82
CA THR A 41 22.62 -7.87 1.87
C THR A 41 22.02 -7.30 3.16
N ASP A 42 22.37 -6.07 3.53
CA ASP A 42 21.92 -5.44 4.77
C ASP A 42 20.40 -5.12 4.67
N ILE A 43 19.95 -4.65 3.52
CA ILE A 43 18.53 -4.41 3.25
C ILE A 43 17.73 -5.72 3.29
N LEU A 44 18.25 -6.80 2.68
CA LEU A 44 17.60 -8.11 2.77
C LEU A 44 17.52 -8.61 4.21
N ASN A 45 18.59 -8.43 4.99
CA ASN A 45 18.58 -8.75 6.41
C ASN A 45 17.50 -7.95 7.15
N ASP A 46 17.46 -6.64 6.98
CA ASP A 46 16.54 -5.74 7.67
C ASP A 46 15.06 -6.01 7.33
N PHE A 47 14.75 -6.36 6.08
CA PHE A 47 13.37 -6.53 5.64
C PHE A 47 12.84 -7.96 5.70
N ILE A 48 13.71 -8.95 5.53
CA ILE A 48 13.30 -10.35 5.34
C ILE A 48 13.82 -11.24 6.45
N PHE A 49 15.14 -11.38 6.56
CA PHE A 49 15.70 -12.43 7.40
C PHE A 49 15.55 -12.16 8.90
N ILE A 50 15.89 -10.97 9.36
CA ILE A 50 15.80 -10.63 10.80
C ILE A 50 14.33 -10.55 11.26
N PRO A 51 13.40 -9.94 10.54
CA PRO A 51 11.97 -10.00 10.90
C PRO A 51 11.43 -11.42 11.00
N GLN A 52 11.84 -12.35 10.12
CA GLN A 52 11.46 -13.77 10.23
C GLN A 52 12.02 -14.42 11.49
N LEU A 53 13.27 -14.13 11.85
CA LEU A 53 13.88 -14.65 13.08
C LEU A 53 13.24 -14.06 14.35
N ILE A 54 12.82 -12.80 14.31
CA ILE A 54 12.04 -12.17 15.39
C ILE A 54 10.67 -12.85 15.51
N ALA A 55 9.97 -13.03 14.41
CA ALA A 55 8.66 -13.71 14.38
C ALA A 55 8.77 -15.16 14.89
N ALA A 56 9.85 -15.86 14.58
CA ALA A 56 10.17 -17.20 15.07
C ALA A 56 10.69 -17.21 16.52
N ARG A 57 10.79 -16.05 17.19
CA ARG A 57 11.35 -15.86 18.53
C ARG A 57 12.79 -16.37 18.70
N LYS A 58 13.56 -16.40 17.63
CA LYS A 58 14.99 -16.70 17.65
C LYS A 58 15.82 -15.46 18.00
N ILE A 59 15.32 -14.28 17.65
CA ILE A 59 15.86 -12.99 18.05
C ILE A 59 14.84 -12.34 18.99
N ILE A 60 15.33 -11.74 20.06
CA ILE A 60 14.53 -11.00 21.04
C ILE A 60 15.12 -9.60 21.26
N TYR A 61 14.27 -8.65 21.66
CA TYR A 61 14.75 -7.34 22.09
C TYR A 61 15.05 -7.35 23.58
N GLN A 62 16.29 -7.02 23.93
CA GLN A 62 16.74 -6.90 25.31
C GLN A 62 17.52 -5.61 25.48
N ASN A 63 17.10 -4.75 26.40
CA ASN A 63 17.73 -3.45 26.66
C ASN A 63 17.89 -2.57 25.40
N GLY A 64 16.89 -2.59 24.51
CA GLY A 64 16.89 -1.80 23.26
C GLY A 64 17.76 -2.35 22.13
N LYS A 65 18.31 -3.56 22.29
CA LYS A 65 19.14 -4.24 21.29
C LYS A 65 18.47 -5.54 20.85
N ALA A 66 18.65 -5.89 19.59
CA ALA A 66 18.28 -7.20 19.09
C ALA A 66 19.40 -8.19 19.48
N VAL A 67 19.04 -9.30 20.13
CA VAL A 67 19.98 -10.32 20.57
C VAL A 67 19.50 -11.71 20.17
N GLU A 68 20.41 -12.60 19.83
CA GLU A 68 20.09 -13.98 19.54
C GLU A 68 19.74 -14.73 20.83
N ARG A 69 18.61 -15.40 20.82
CA ARG A 69 18.12 -16.15 21.97
C ARG A 69 18.99 -17.38 22.24
N GLY A 70 19.58 -17.44 23.40
CA GLY A 70 20.43 -18.54 23.85
C GLY A 70 21.93 -18.26 23.80
N THR A 71 22.39 -17.37 22.92
CA THR A 71 23.80 -16.94 22.84
C THR A 71 24.02 -15.57 23.43
N GLN A 72 23.00 -14.70 23.45
CA GLN A 72 23.07 -13.27 23.79
C GLN A 72 23.92 -12.45 22.80
N GLU A 73 24.21 -12.98 21.63
CA GLU A 73 24.91 -12.25 20.58
C GLU A 73 24.05 -11.07 20.10
N ILE A 74 24.69 -9.89 20.03
CA ILE A 74 24.04 -8.68 19.53
C ILE A 74 23.97 -8.75 18.02
N ILE A 75 22.77 -8.57 17.48
CA ILE A 75 22.53 -8.53 16.04
C ILE A 75 22.33 -7.07 15.64
N GLU A 76 23.13 -6.62 14.69
CA GLU A 76 22.92 -5.32 14.05
C GLU A 76 21.63 -5.39 13.21
N TYR A 77 20.65 -4.58 13.59
CA TYR A 77 19.36 -4.54 12.95
C TYR A 77 18.77 -3.14 12.97
N ILE A 78 18.37 -2.67 11.81
CA ILE A 78 17.64 -1.41 11.67
C ILE A 78 16.20 -1.74 11.32
N GLN A 79 15.29 -1.49 12.26
CA GLN A 79 13.86 -1.59 11.95
C GLN A 79 13.49 -0.49 10.97
N ARG A 80 13.19 -0.89 9.75
CA ARG A 80 12.81 0.03 8.68
C ARG A 80 11.32 0.20 8.61
N ASN A 81 10.89 1.44 8.46
CA ASN A 81 9.48 1.78 8.23
C ASN A 81 9.29 2.27 6.79
N PRO A 82 8.10 2.09 6.19
CA PRO A 82 7.82 2.60 4.85
C PRO A 82 8.08 4.11 4.69
N SER A 83 7.90 4.90 5.77
CA SER A 83 8.21 6.33 5.80
C SER A 83 9.69 6.66 5.62
N ASP A 84 10.58 5.73 5.96
CA ASP A 84 12.03 5.92 5.91
C ASP A 84 12.61 5.56 4.53
N MET A 85 11.80 4.92 3.70
CA MET A 85 12.20 4.46 2.37
C MET A 85 12.27 5.62 1.39
N LYS A 86 13.41 5.79 0.74
CA LYS A 86 13.61 6.80 -0.29
C LYS A 86 13.19 6.22 -1.63
N LEU A 87 12.01 6.55 -2.10
CA LEU A 87 11.46 6.08 -3.38
C LEU A 87 11.59 7.17 -4.45
N GLY A 88 12.81 7.59 -4.78
CA GLY A 88 13.09 8.51 -5.86
C GLY A 88 12.18 9.77 -5.89
N ARG A 89 11.72 10.17 -7.09
CA ARG A 89 10.85 11.33 -7.28
C ARG A 89 9.43 11.14 -6.76
N ASP A 90 8.99 9.90 -6.61
CA ASP A 90 7.61 9.55 -6.23
C ASP A 90 7.40 9.51 -4.72
N LYS A 91 8.47 9.67 -3.92
CA LYS A 91 8.46 9.56 -2.46
C LYS A 91 7.31 10.33 -1.80
N ARG A 92 7.07 11.57 -2.23
CA ARG A 92 6.05 12.44 -1.61
C ARG A 92 4.65 11.88 -1.82
N TYR A 93 4.34 11.39 -3.02
CA TYR A 93 3.01 10.90 -3.36
C TYR A 93 2.70 9.58 -2.71
N PHE A 94 3.68 8.68 -2.66
CA PHE A 94 3.55 7.42 -1.95
C PHE A 94 3.38 7.64 -0.45
N TYR A 95 4.09 8.61 0.11
CA TYR A 95 3.94 8.97 1.52
C TYR A 95 2.53 9.50 1.83
N ASP A 96 2.01 10.42 1.02
CA ASP A 96 0.67 10.98 1.21
C ASP A 96 -0.42 9.89 1.11
N PHE A 97 -0.28 8.99 0.14
CA PHE A 97 -1.18 7.85 -0.01
C PHE A 97 -1.10 6.88 1.17
N TYR A 98 0.11 6.56 1.60
CA TYR A 98 0.34 5.72 2.76
C TYR A 98 -0.23 6.35 4.04
N ALA A 99 0.01 7.63 4.27
CA ALA A 99 -0.50 8.37 5.41
C ALA A 99 -2.03 8.39 5.44
N PHE A 100 -2.68 8.53 4.28
CA PHE A 100 -4.12 8.40 4.18
C PHE A 100 -4.60 7.01 4.66
N LEU A 101 -4.01 5.94 4.15
CA LEU A 101 -4.37 4.57 4.55
C LEU A 101 -4.09 4.30 6.04
N CYS A 102 -3.04 4.92 6.61
CA CYS A 102 -2.71 4.81 8.03
C CYS A 102 -3.81 5.36 8.96
N ASN A 103 -4.59 6.35 8.51
CA ASN A 103 -5.68 6.89 9.31
C ASN A 103 -6.72 5.82 9.67
N TYR A 104 -6.97 4.89 8.76
CA TYR A 104 -7.91 3.77 8.99
C TYR A 104 -7.31 2.64 9.82
N ALA A 105 -6.01 2.37 9.64
CA ALA A 105 -5.34 1.26 10.34
C ALA A 105 -5.02 1.56 11.82
N HIS A 106 -4.86 2.83 12.19
CA HIS A 106 -4.42 3.24 13.52
C HIS A 106 -5.53 3.83 14.40
N CYS A 107 -6.80 3.56 14.09
CA CYS A 107 -7.95 4.10 14.83
C CYS A 107 -7.84 5.62 15.06
N ASN A 108 -7.45 6.35 14.02
CA ASN A 108 -7.31 7.79 14.12
C ASN A 108 -8.68 8.45 14.27
N PHE A 109 -8.85 9.26 15.31
CA PHE A 109 -10.12 9.98 15.54
C PHE A 109 -10.50 10.93 14.40
N SER A 110 -9.58 11.28 13.49
CA SER A 110 -9.92 12.11 12.32
C SER A 110 -10.90 11.44 11.36
N ILE A 111 -11.03 10.11 11.40
CA ILE A 111 -11.97 9.35 10.57
C ILE A 111 -13.26 8.98 11.30
N ILE A 112 -13.46 9.44 12.54
CA ILE A 112 -14.64 9.08 13.34
C ILE A 112 -15.94 9.45 12.62
N ASN A 113 -15.93 10.51 11.82
CA ASN A 113 -17.08 10.95 11.05
C ASN A 113 -17.50 9.95 9.95
N GLU A 114 -16.59 9.06 9.52
CA GLU A 114 -16.92 7.98 8.57
C GLU A 114 -17.79 6.89 9.21
N PHE A 115 -17.82 6.85 10.54
CA PHE A 115 -18.59 5.88 11.34
C PHE A 115 -19.81 6.50 12.02
N ILE A 116 -20.07 7.79 11.80
CA ILE A 116 -21.20 8.50 12.43
C ILE A 116 -22.11 9.06 11.33
N ASP A 117 -23.36 8.62 11.35
CA ASP A 117 -24.43 9.16 10.54
C ASP A 117 -25.51 9.72 11.46
N ASP A 118 -25.91 10.98 11.23
CA ASP A 118 -26.89 11.71 12.06
C ASP A 118 -26.64 11.63 13.59
N GLY A 119 -25.35 11.66 14.00
CA GLY A 119 -24.91 11.61 15.39
C GLY A 119 -24.94 10.24 16.04
N GLN A 120 -25.18 9.17 15.28
CA GLN A 120 -25.16 7.79 15.73
C GLN A 120 -24.09 6.98 15.00
N PHE A 121 -23.52 5.97 15.67
CA PHE A 121 -22.66 5.02 14.97
C PHE A 121 -23.45 4.23 13.95
N SER A 122 -22.99 4.29 12.69
CA SER A 122 -23.62 3.62 11.55
C SER A 122 -22.69 2.54 10.99
N CYS A 123 -23.30 1.42 10.61
CA CYS A 123 -22.68 0.38 9.82
C CYS A 123 -23.15 0.45 8.35
N ASP A 124 -23.78 1.55 7.97
CA ASP A 124 -24.29 1.72 6.63
C ASP A 124 -23.17 1.95 5.61
N LYS A 125 -23.52 1.78 4.32
CA LYS A 125 -22.53 1.83 3.23
C LYS A 125 -21.87 3.19 3.16
N SER A 126 -20.55 3.19 3.22
CA SER A 126 -19.75 4.38 3.05
C SER A 126 -19.91 4.96 1.63
N ASP A 127 -20.02 6.30 1.54
CA ASP A 127 -20.00 7.04 0.27
C ASP A 127 -18.66 6.88 -0.49
N ASN A 128 -17.63 6.40 0.19
CA ASN A 128 -16.28 6.23 -0.34
C ASN A 128 -16.06 4.93 -1.13
N ILE A 129 -17.11 4.13 -1.40
CA ILE A 129 -16.98 2.81 -2.06
C ILE A 129 -16.33 2.91 -3.45
N TYR A 130 -16.62 3.97 -4.19
CA TYR A 130 -16.02 4.20 -5.50
C TYR A 130 -14.51 4.47 -5.37
N MET A 131 -14.13 5.32 -4.40
CA MET A 131 -12.74 5.61 -4.10
C MET A 131 -11.97 4.36 -3.69
N ALA A 132 -12.54 3.54 -2.81
CA ALA A 132 -11.93 2.28 -2.40
C ALA A 132 -11.70 1.32 -3.57
N LYS A 133 -12.63 1.27 -4.55
CA LYS A 133 -12.44 0.48 -5.78
C LYS A 133 -11.26 0.98 -6.62
N VAL A 134 -11.16 2.30 -6.81
CA VAL A 134 -10.07 2.92 -7.58
C VAL A 134 -8.74 2.70 -6.90
N MET A 135 -8.66 2.92 -5.56
CA MET A 135 -7.46 2.68 -4.78
C MET A 135 -7.04 1.21 -4.79
N THR A 136 -8.01 0.29 -4.74
CA THR A 136 -7.74 -1.15 -4.87
C THR A 136 -7.07 -1.46 -6.21
N LEU A 137 -7.65 -0.99 -7.31
CA LEU A 137 -7.06 -1.19 -8.64
C LEU A 137 -5.64 -0.62 -8.69
N PHE A 138 -5.44 0.59 -8.18
CA PHE A 138 -4.12 1.22 -8.15
C PHE A 138 -3.08 0.36 -7.44
N VAL A 139 -3.33 -0.02 -6.19
CA VAL A 139 -2.38 -0.81 -5.38
C VAL A 139 -2.05 -2.14 -6.06
N TYR A 140 -3.07 -2.84 -6.57
CA TYR A 140 -2.84 -4.15 -7.19
C TYR A 140 -2.18 -4.08 -8.56
N ILE A 141 -2.43 -3.02 -9.34
CA ILE A 141 -1.69 -2.80 -10.60
C ILE A 141 -0.23 -2.48 -10.32
N LYS A 142 0.07 -1.69 -9.27
CA LYS A 142 1.44 -1.41 -8.87
C LYS A 142 2.19 -2.65 -8.35
N LEU A 143 1.53 -3.47 -7.56
CA LEU A 143 2.07 -4.78 -7.16
C LEU A 143 2.33 -5.69 -8.37
N PHE A 144 1.40 -5.75 -9.32
CA PHE A 144 1.55 -6.54 -10.52
C PHE A 144 2.70 -6.03 -11.39
N GLU A 145 2.81 -4.71 -11.60
CA GLU A 145 3.93 -4.07 -12.31
C GLU A 145 5.27 -4.43 -11.66
N SER A 146 5.37 -4.34 -10.33
CA SER A 146 6.58 -4.70 -9.58
C SER A 146 6.96 -6.17 -9.80
N ILE A 147 6.00 -7.10 -9.72
CA ILE A 147 6.25 -8.52 -9.96
C ILE A 147 6.74 -8.76 -11.40
N VAL A 148 6.11 -8.15 -12.39
CA VAL A 148 6.52 -8.30 -13.80
C VAL A 148 7.91 -7.74 -14.03
N THR A 149 8.28 -6.65 -13.38
CA THR A 149 9.60 -6.03 -13.51
C THR A 149 10.70 -6.87 -12.87
N VAL A 150 10.45 -7.43 -11.67
CA VAL A 150 11.47 -8.18 -10.91
C VAL A 150 11.59 -9.63 -11.39
N GLU A 151 10.45 -10.28 -11.66
CA GLU A 151 10.40 -11.72 -11.95
C GLU A 151 10.25 -12.03 -13.45
N GLY A 152 9.94 -10.99 -14.26
CA GLY A 152 9.58 -11.18 -15.67
C GLY A 152 10.70 -11.81 -16.51
N GLU A 153 11.94 -11.44 -16.26
CA GLU A 153 13.10 -11.95 -17.01
C GLU A 153 13.27 -13.48 -16.83
N ASP A 154 12.92 -14.01 -15.65
CA ASP A 154 13.10 -15.41 -15.32
C ASP A 154 11.90 -16.30 -15.69
N PHE A 155 10.69 -15.76 -15.68
CA PHE A 155 9.44 -16.54 -15.77
C PHE A 155 8.59 -16.26 -17.00
N LEU A 156 8.78 -15.11 -17.65
CA LEU A 156 7.96 -14.70 -18.80
C LEU A 156 8.76 -14.75 -20.10
N ASN A 157 8.15 -15.31 -21.14
CA ASN A 157 8.71 -15.09 -22.47
C ASN A 157 8.39 -13.66 -22.96
N SER A 158 9.11 -13.17 -23.94
CA SER A 158 9.02 -11.79 -24.45
C SER A 158 7.63 -11.38 -24.98
N ARG A 159 6.76 -12.34 -25.31
CA ARG A 159 5.36 -12.07 -25.69
C ARG A 159 4.51 -11.86 -24.44
N GLU A 160 4.61 -12.72 -23.45
CA GLU A 160 3.89 -12.64 -22.17
C GLU A 160 4.26 -11.36 -21.44
N GLU A 161 5.53 -11.00 -21.41
CA GLU A 161 6.01 -9.76 -20.82
C GLU A 161 5.37 -8.53 -21.49
N LYS A 162 5.33 -8.47 -22.83
CA LYS A 162 4.67 -7.39 -23.57
C LYS A 162 3.17 -7.31 -23.26
N GLU A 163 2.49 -8.46 -23.15
CA GLU A 163 1.07 -8.53 -22.77
C GLU A 163 0.85 -8.01 -21.35
N CYS A 164 1.73 -8.35 -20.40
CA CYS A 164 1.69 -7.84 -19.03
C CYS A 164 1.87 -6.33 -18.96
N TYR A 165 2.89 -5.77 -19.63
CA TYR A 165 3.08 -4.32 -19.67
C TYR A 165 1.96 -3.58 -20.40
N LYS A 166 1.34 -4.20 -21.42
CA LYS A 166 0.13 -3.65 -22.04
C LYS A 166 -0.99 -3.57 -21.04
N LEU A 167 -1.24 -4.62 -20.26
CA LEU A 167 -2.27 -4.65 -19.23
C LEU A 167 -2.03 -3.57 -18.16
N VAL A 168 -0.80 -3.40 -17.70
CA VAL A 168 -0.43 -2.34 -16.74
C VAL A 168 -0.77 -0.96 -17.30
N ARG A 169 -0.38 -0.67 -18.55
CA ARG A 169 -0.66 0.63 -19.19
C ARG A 169 -2.16 0.89 -19.36
N GLU A 170 -2.91 -0.09 -19.84
CA GLU A 170 -4.36 0.03 -20.04
C GLU A 170 -5.08 0.22 -18.71
N SER A 171 -4.69 -0.50 -17.68
CA SER A 171 -5.27 -0.38 -16.34
C SER A 171 -4.92 0.96 -15.69
N THR A 172 -3.68 1.43 -15.84
CA THR A 172 -3.26 2.74 -15.33
C THR A 172 -4.04 3.87 -16.01
N LYS A 173 -4.23 3.78 -17.35
CA LYS A 173 -5.07 4.74 -18.07
C LYS A 173 -6.52 4.71 -17.59
N PHE A 174 -7.10 3.52 -17.43
CA PHE A 174 -8.46 3.37 -16.91
C PHE A 174 -8.62 4.01 -15.53
N ILE A 175 -7.68 3.77 -14.61
CA ILE A 175 -7.70 4.37 -13.27
C ILE A 175 -7.66 5.90 -13.38
N TYR A 176 -6.78 6.43 -14.21
CA TYR A 176 -6.65 7.87 -14.44
C TYR A 176 -7.94 8.49 -14.96
N ASP A 177 -8.55 7.90 -15.98
CA ASP A 177 -9.80 8.36 -16.57
C ASP A 177 -10.94 8.36 -15.53
N ARG A 178 -11.01 7.33 -14.67
CA ARG A 178 -12.00 7.24 -13.57
C ARG A 178 -11.78 8.32 -12.50
N LEU A 179 -10.54 8.62 -12.17
CA LEU A 179 -10.23 9.70 -11.23
C LEU A 179 -10.60 11.08 -11.78
N GLU A 180 -10.39 11.31 -13.08
CA GLU A 180 -10.85 12.55 -13.72
C GLU A 180 -12.37 12.69 -13.67
N GLU A 181 -13.10 11.62 -13.95
CA GLU A 181 -14.56 11.63 -13.84
C GLU A 181 -15.02 11.91 -12.41
N PHE A 182 -14.49 11.19 -11.43
CA PHE A 182 -14.83 11.39 -10.02
C PHE A 182 -14.61 12.82 -9.57
N SER A 183 -13.54 13.44 -10.05
CA SER A 183 -13.22 14.83 -9.73
C SER A 183 -14.23 15.87 -10.26
N LYS A 184 -14.94 15.52 -11.32
CA LYS A 184 -15.96 16.42 -11.90
C LYS A 184 -17.28 16.37 -11.12
N TYR A 185 -17.56 15.25 -10.45
CA TYR A 185 -18.84 15.02 -9.79
C TYR A 185 -18.84 15.34 -8.28
N ASN A 186 -17.69 15.31 -7.60
CA ASN A 186 -17.60 15.42 -6.13
C ASN A 186 -16.85 16.65 -5.63
N CYS A 187 -17.27 17.85 -6.03
CA CYS A 187 -16.57 19.10 -5.71
C CYS A 187 -16.86 19.73 -4.33
N LYS A 188 -17.45 19.06 -3.34
CA LYS A 188 -17.94 19.77 -2.15
C LYS A 188 -17.74 19.14 -0.77
N THR A 189 -17.00 18.05 -0.62
CA THR A 189 -16.83 17.38 0.69
C THR A 189 -15.36 17.07 1.01
N ALA A 190 -15.09 16.50 2.19
CA ALA A 190 -13.76 16.05 2.64
C ALA A 190 -13.03 15.15 1.61
N SER A 191 -13.76 14.59 0.66
CA SER A 191 -13.25 13.95 -0.55
C SER A 191 -12.38 14.87 -1.43
N ASP A 192 -12.48 16.20 -1.31
CA ASP A 192 -11.70 17.13 -2.15
C ASP A 192 -10.19 17.07 -1.85
N GLU A 193 -9.82 16.88 -0.60
CA GLU A 193 -8.42 16.75 -0.21
C GLU A 193 -7.85 15.41 -0.69
N LEU A 194 -8.59 14.33 -0.47
CA LEU A 194 -8.24 13.01 -0.96
C LEU A 194 -8.15 12.99 -2.49
N ASN A 195 -9.13 13.57 -3.18
CA ASN A 195 -9.13 13.73 -4.64
C ASN A 195 -7.92 14.53 -5.13
N ARG A 196 -7.56 15.60 -4.43
CA ARG A 196 -6.37 16.41 -4.75
C ARG A 196 -5.09 15.60 -4.59
N HIS A 197 -4.95 14.83 -3.50
CA HIS A 197 -3.81 13.96 -3.27
C HIS A 197 -3.71 12.87 -4.33
N MET A 198 -4.80 12.21 -4.65
CA MET A 198 -4.82 11.17 -5.67
C MET A 198 -4.51 11.73 -7.06
N ARG A 199 -5.03 12.90 -7.43
CA ARG A 199 -4.68 13.57 -8.71
C ARG A 199 -3.20 13.89 -8.79
N ASN A 200 -2.63 14.42 -7.72
CA ASN A 200 -1.20 14.75 -7.69
C ASN A 200 -0.35 13.48 -7.79
N MET A 201 -0.75 12.42 -7.14
CA MET A 201 -0.12 11.11 -7.20
C MET A 201 -0.11 10.56 -8.63
N PHE A 202 -1.23 10.67 -9.36
CA PHE A 202 -1.36 10.16 -10.73
C PHE A 202 -0.77 11.07 -11.82
N LYS A 203 -0.73 12.39 -11.61
CA LYS A 203 -0.08 13.32 -12.56
C LYS A 203 1.41 13.06 -12.75
N ASN A 204 2.06 12.52 -11.72
CA ASN A 204 3.50 12.30 -11.72
C ASN A 204 3.91 10.87 -12.01
N MET A 205 2.94 10.02 -12.34
CA MET A 205 3.13 8.63 -12.77
C MET A 205 3.13 8.46 -14.31
N ARG A 206 3.20 9.58 -15.05
CA ARG A 206 3.33 9.62 -16.52
C ARG A 206 4.77 9.53 -16.95
#